data_274bfcedd62e9baaceadea79c1efa87a
#
_entry.id   274bfcedd62e9baaceadea79c1efa87a
#
_cell.length_a   1.000
_cell.length_b   1.000
_cell.length_c   1.000
_cell.angle_alpha   90.00
_cell.angle_beta   90.00
_cell.angle_gamma   90.00
#
_symmetry.space_group_name_H-M   'P 1'
#
loop_
_entity.id
_entity.type
_entity.pdbx_description
1 polymer ?
#
loop_
_entity_poly.entity_id
_entity_poly.type
_entity_poly.pdbx_seq_one_letter_code
_entity_poly.pdbx_strand_id
1 'polypeptide(L)'
;MKHLFQISVFSLAILSQPAWAECSGKWTLNVDRSNVEFKRDLGAYIPVYLELSRDIQTCRFPMAMVSVNNKQSSYLSSIGASLSVTILDKNFRQLSHFPNKGFQLPLDNSQRTKFWIKVPEAKVAASGNYNGLLEATISLGKKQKSKNAKVKLKVPAFVAFNSVPNAPNLQRSGNSGYRFQLGDLESNRTYRSDFDLLSNSNVRLVVKQKYGELKQKSEPNITIPYTLRFNNALVNQKAVYTFSNNESTRRWGVPLEVTLGNIDFARAGKYQDTITVEVKAMP
;
A
#
# COMPACT_ATOMS: atom_id res chain seq x y z
N MET A 1 -24.52 16.26 99.99
CA MET A 1 -24.86 15.60 98.76
C MET A 1 -24.41 16.46 97.59
N LYS A 2 -23.29 16.14 96.96
CA LYS A 2 -22.73 16.87 95.78
C LYS A 2 -22.98 16.08 94.57
N HIS A 3 -23.81 16.59 93.63
CA HIS A 3 -24.01 15.99 92.29
C HIS A 3 -22.95 16.55 91.35
N LEU A 4 -22.06 15.67 90.90
CA LEU A 4 -21.15 15.95 89.78
C LEU A 4 -21.93 15.77 88.45
N PHE A 5 -22.01 16.83 87.65
CA PHE A 5 -22.50 16.80 86.27
C PHE A 5 -21.31 16.53 85.34
N GLN A 6 -21.27 15.34 84.72
CA GLN A 6 -20.31 15.01 83.66
C GLN A 6 -20.85 15.46 82.32
N ILE A 7 -20.24 16.46 81.68
CA ILE A 7 -20.52 16.90 80.34
C ILE A 7 -19.64 16.08 79.35
N SER A 8 -20.24 15.12 78.66
CA SER A 8 -19.61 14.41 77.57
C SER A 8 -19.58 15.27 76.32
N VAL A 9 -18.39 15.76 75.95
CA VAL A 9 -18.19 16.43 74.63
C VAL A 9 -18.04 15.37 73.56
N PHE A 10 -19.09 15.20 72.76
CA PHE A 10 -19.06 14.36 71.53
C PHE A 10 -18.35 15.16 70.45
N SER A 11 -17.03 14.86 70.21
CA SER A 11 -16.28 15.37 69.07
C SER A 11 -16.77 14.70 67.78
N LEU A 12 -17.59 15.41 66.97
CA LEU A 12 -17.95 15.01 65.63
C LEU A 12 -16.71 15.16 64.73
N ALA A 13 -15.97 14.06 64.52
CA ALA A 13 -14.95 13.97 63.49
C ALA A 13 -15.64 13.95 62.13
N ILE A 14 -15.73 15.11 61.49
CA ILE A 14 -16.14 15.22 60.09
C ILE A 14 -15.04 14.57 59.25
N LEU A 15 -15.21 13.31 58.88
CA LEU A 15 -14.40 12.63 57.87
C LEU A 15 -14.64 13.36 56.56
N SER A 16 -13.82 14.37 56.25
CA SER A 16 -13.72 14.95 54.94
C SER A 16 -13.24 13.86 53.98
N GLN A 17 -14.16 13.12 53.37
CA GLN A 17 -13.81 12.27 52.26
C GLN A 17 -13.20 13.18 51.17
N PRO A 18 -11.99 12.87 50.70
CA PRO A 18 -11.43 13.63 49.59
C PRO A 18 -12.42 13.52 48.44
N ALA A 19 -13.07 14.61 48.08
CA ALA A 19 -13.88 14.70 46.87
C ALA A 19 -12.90 14.41 45.74
N TRP A 20 -12.98 13.21 45.20
CA TRP A 20 -12.23 12.82 44.02
C TRP A 20 -12.71 13.73 42.90
N ALA A 21 -11.94 14.75 42.58
CA ALA A 21 -12.26 15.68 41.51
C ALA A 21 -12.58 14.86 40.29
N GLU A 22 -13.83 14.94 39.85
CA GLU A 22 -14.32 14.18 38.69
C GLU A 22 -13.51 14.63 37.48
N CYS A 23 -12.65 13.74 36.93
CA CYS A 23 -11.89 14.03 35.73
C CYS A 23 -12.80 14.41 34.60
N SER A 24 -12.76 15.65 34.18
CA SER A 24 -13.56 16.17 33.06
C SER A 24 -12.70 17.07 32.19
N GLY A 25 -13.04 17.21 30.93
CA GLY A 25 -12.33 18.09 30.02
C GLY A 25 -12.67 17.83 28.57
N LYS A 26 -12.10 18.65 27.69
CA LYS A 26 -12.20 18.52 26.22
C LYS A 26 -10.97 17.83 25.66
N TRP A 27 -11.15 17.09 24.60
CA TRP A 27 -10.06 16.49 23.86
C TRP A 27 -10.41 16.36 22.37
N THR A 28 -9.42 16.23 21.51
CA THR A 28 -9.58 16.07 20.07
C THR A 28 -8.82 14.86 19.57
N LEU A 29 -9.29 14.30 18.44
CA LEU A 29 -8.66 13.20 17.74
C LEU A 29 -8.51 13.60 16.28
N ASN A 30 -7.28 13.77 15.80
CA ASN A 30 -6.97 14.25 14.47
C ASN A 30 -6.10 13.25 13.72
N VAL A 31 -6.54 12.84 12.51
CA VAL A 31 -5.76 12.02 11.58
C VAL A 31 -5.13 12.93 10.55
N ASP A 32 -3.82 12.94 10.49
CA ASP A 32 -3.07 13.72 9.50
C ASP A 32 -2.94 12.95 8.19
N ARG A 33 -3.81 13.25 7.25
CA ARG A 33 -3.90 12.59 5.95
C ARG A 33 -2.86 13.10 4.94
N SER A 34 -2.29 14.26 5.18
CA SER A 34 -1.31 14.90 4.29
C SER A 34 0.09 14.31 4.47
N ASN A 35 0.38 13.76 5.64
CA ASN A 35 1.69 13.25 6.01
C ASN A 35 1.73 11.72 6.10
N VAL A 36 1.07 11.01 5.18
CA VAL A 36 1.18 9.54 5.06
C VAL A 36 2.56 9.18 4.51
N GLU A 37 3.31 8.36 5.26
CA GLU A 37 4.65 7.92 4.90
C GLU A 37 4.63 6.47 4.41
N PHE A 38 5.16 6.21 3.21
CA PHE A 38 5.44 4.86 2.72
C PHE A 38 6.92 4.53 2.98
N LYS A 39 7.18 3.60 3.90
CA LYS A 39 8.55 3.22 4.30
C LYS A 39 9.12 2.06 3.48
N ARG A 40 10.39 1.72 3.74
CA ARG A 40 11.10 0.62 3.06
C ARG A 40 10.55 -0.77 3.38
N ASP A 41 9.87 -0.94 4.51
CA ASP A 41 9.19 -2.17 4.93
C ASP A 41 7.85 -2.40 4.19
N LEU A 42 7.63 -1.69 3.08
CA LEU A 42 6.43 -1.73 2.24
C LEU A 42 5.16 -1.23 2.95
N GLY A 43 5.25 -0.81 4.21
CA GLY A 43 4.14 -0.31 5.00
C GLY A 43 3.81 1.16 4.72
N ALA A 44 2.54 1.52 4.96
CA ALA A 44 2.09 2.90 5.07
C ALA A 44 1.90 3.28 6.54
N TYR A 45 2.34 4.48 6.91
CA TYR A 45 2.28 5.01 8.25
C TYR A 45 1.49 6.31 8.24
N ILE A 46 0.36 6.34 8.95
CA ILE A 46 -0.57 7.47 9.01
C ILE A 46 -0.43 8.10 10.40
N PRO A 47 0.04 9.35 10.53
CA PRO A 47 0.19 9.98 11.83
C PRO A 47 -1.17 10.41 12.38
N VAL A 48 -1.33 10.20 13.69
CA VAL A 48 -2.52 10.58 14.45
C VAL A 48 -2.12 11.36 15.68
N TYR A 49 -2.93 12.34 16.03
CA TYR A 49 -2.73 13.19 17.19
C TYR A 49 -3.96 13.17 18.06
N LEU A 50 -3.75 12.93 19.34
CA LEU A 50 -4.74 13.05 20.39
C LEU A 50 -4.32 14.23 21.28
N GLU A 51 -5.18 15.25 21.37
CA GLU A 51 -4.90 16.46 22.13
C GLU A 51 -5.84 16.54 23.31
N LEU A 52 -5.31 16.81 24.51
CA LEU A 52 -6.01 16.85 25.78
C LEU A 52 -6.04 18.27 26.33
N SER A 53 -7.19 18.71 26.89
CA SER A 53 -7.21 19.92 27.72
C SER A 53 -6.39 19.73 29.00
N ARG A 54 -5.96 20.84 29.61
CA ARG A 54 -5.19 20.81 30.85
C ARG A 54 -5.89 20.03 31.96
N ASP A 55 -7.21 20.12 32.06
CA ASP A 55 -8.00 19.44 33.09
C ASP A 55 -7.87 17.91 32.99
N ILE A 56 -7.76 17.35 31.77
CA ILE A 56 -7.56 15.90 31.57
C ILE A 56 -6.12 15.51 31.89
N GLN A 57 -5.13 16.36 31.60
CA GLN A 57 -3.72 16.06 31.85
C GLN A 57 -3.41 15.85 33.33
N THR A 58 -4.16 16.48 34.20
CA THR A 58 -4.02 16.32 35.65
C THR A 58 -4.66 15.05 36.20
N CYS A 59 -5.40 14.31 35.36
CA CYS A 59 -6.01 13.04 35.74
C CYS A 59 -4.95 11.96 35.97
N ARG A 60 -5.10 11.17 37.00
CA ARG A 60 -4.20 10.04 37.29
C ARG A 60 -4.40 8.94 36.22
N PHE A 61 -3.32 8.57 35.53
CA PHE A 61 -3.25 7.49 34.55
C PHE A 61 -4.24 7.61 33.39
N PRO A 62 -4.19 8.69 32.60
CA PRO A 62 -5.00 8.76 31.41
C PRO A 62 -4.55 7.70 30.40
N MET A 63 -5.45 6.81 30.02
CA MET A 63 -5.26 5.83 28.97
C MET A 63 -6.34 5.98 27.93
N ALA A 64 -5.98 5.77 26.67
CA ALA A 64 -6.95 5.63 25.59
C ALA A 64 -6.93 4.21 25.03
N MET A 65 -8.10 3.70 24.70
CA MET A 65 -8.25 2.52 23.86
C MET A 65 -8.53 2.97 22.44
N VAL A 66 -7.77 2.49 21.47
CA VAL A 66 -7.88 2.88 20.08
C VAL A 66 -8.09 1.67 19.17
N SER A 67 -8.97 1.81 18.18
CA SER A 67 -9.24 0.77 17.18
C SER A 67 -9.64 1.40 15.84
N VAL A 68 -9.50 0.66 14.74
CA VAL A 68 -9.93 1.09 13.41
C VAL A 68 -10.96 0.10 12.89
N ASN A 69 -12.17 0.56 12.62
CA ASN A 69 -13.37 -0.18 12.20
C ASN A 69 -13.83 -1.26 13.20
N ASN A 70 -12.91 -2.04 13.78
CA ASN A 70 -13.24 -3.13 14.68
C ASN A 70 -12.23 -3.20 15.84
N LYS A 71 -12.72 -3.49 17.05
CA LYS A 71 -11.90 -3.60 18.27
C LYS A 71 -11.14 -4.93 18.36
N GLN A 72 -11.69 -5.99 17.77
CA GLN A 72 -11.05 -7.31 17.76
C GLN A 72 -9.92 -7.38 16.73
N SER A 73 -10.15 -6.83 15.53
CA SER A 73 -9.16 -6.79 14.44
C SER A 73 -9.31 -5.48 13.68
N SER A 74 -8.35 -4.57 13.86
CA SER A 74 -8.36 -3.28 13.15
C SER A 74 -7.99 -3.46 11.69
N TYR A 75 -8.73 -2.78 10.79
CA TYR A 75 -8.50 -2.83 9.35
C TYR A 75 -8.98 -1.55 8.64
N LEU A 76 -8.46 -1.33 7.43
CA LEU A 76 -9.02 -0.40 6.45
C LEU A 76 -9.70 -1.20 5.34
N SER A 77 -10.82 -0.73 4.84
CA SER A 77 -11.58 -1.42 3.78
C SER A 77 -11.67 -0.60 2.50
N SER A 78 -11.68 -1.30 1.37
CA SER A 78 -12.01 -0.81 0.04
C SER A 78 -13.04 -1.74 -0.59
N ILE A 79 -13.46 -1.48 -1.82
CA ILE A 79 -14.36 -2.38 -2.56
C ILE A 79 -13.62 -3.71 -2.81
N GLY A 80 -14.11 -4.79 -2.18
CA GLY A 80 -13.57 -6.14 -2.36
C GLY A 80 -12.24 -6.45 -1.66
N ALA A 81 -11.66 -5.51 -0.89
CA ALA A 81 -10.38 -5.70 -0.21
C ALA A 81 -10.33 -5.07 1.18
N SER A 82 -9.54 -5.67 2.07
CA SER A 82 -9.26 -5.11 3.39
C SER A 82 -7.76 -5.19 3.70
N LEU A 83 -7.25 -4.21 4.43
CA LEU A 83 -5.86 -4.16 4.88
C LEU A 83 -5.83 -4.14 6.40
N SER A 84 -5.11 -5.09 6.99
CA SER A 84 -4.90 -5.11 8.44
C SER A 84 -4.18 -3.86 8.91
N VAL A 85 -4.48 -3.44 10.14
CA VAL A 85 -3.90 -2.25 10.76
C VAL A 85 -3.31 -2.60 12.10
N THR A 86 -2.14 -2.04 12.37
CA THR A 86 -1.48 -2.06 13.68
C THR A 86 -1.32 -0.64 14.19
N ILE A 87 -1.49 -0.42 15.48
CA ILE A 87 -1.27 0.89 16.11
C ILE A 87 0.11 0.89 16.79
N LEU A 88 0.88 1.95 16.53
CA LEU A 88 2.22 2.13 17.07
C LEU A 88 2.27 3.42 17.91
N ASP A 89 3.14 3.44 18.90
CA ASP A 89 3.45 4.66 19.65
C ASP A 89 4.23 5.69 18.80
N LYS A 90 4.58 6.82 19.40
CA LYS A 90 5.39 7.88 18.75
C LYS A 90 6.76 7.41 18.26
N ASN A 91 7.31 6.35 18.87
CA ASN A 91 8.62 5.77 18.59
C ASN A 91 8.54 4.55 17.66
N PHE A 92 7.40 4.32 17.01
CA PHE A 92 7.13 3.19 16.10
C PHE A 92 7.13 1.81 16.81
N ARG A 93 6.91 1.74 18.12
CA ARG A 93 6.73 0.48 18.85
C ARG A 93 5.26 0.10 18.84
N GLN A 94 4.98 -1.18 18.57
CA GLN A 94 3.61 -1.69 18.56
C GLN A 94 2.98 -1.59 19.94
N LEU A 95 1.76 -1.07 20.00
CA LEU A 95 0.96 -1.03 21.21
C LEU A 95 0.35 -2.39 21.54
N SER A 96 0.14 -2.66 22.83
CA SER A 96 -0.53 -3.87 23.27
C SER A 96 -1.98 -3.88 22.80
N HIS A 97 -2.39 -4.98 22.17
CA HIS A 97 -3.75 -5.19 21.69
C HIS A 97 -4.53 -6.05 22.70
N PHE A 98 -5.71 -5.59 23.07
CA PHE A 98 -6.63 -6.31 23.95
C PHE A 98 -7.87 -6.70 23.15
N PRO A 99 -8.22 -7.99 23.07
CA PRO A 99 -9.41 -8.45 22.38
C PRO A 99 -10.67 -7.69 22.84
N ASN A 100 -11.52 -7.30 21.89
CA ASN A 100 -12.75 -6.54 22.12
C ASN A 100 -12.60 -5.12 22.72
N LYS A 101 -11.36 -4.67 23.00
CA LYS A 101 -11.07 -3.32 23.51
C LYS A 101 -10.22 -2.49 22.56
N GLY A 102 -9.41 -3.14 21.70
CA GLY A 102 -8.48 -2.50 20.78
C GLY A 102 -7.08 -2.34 21.36
N PHE A 103 -6.34 -1.36 20.89
CA PHE A 103 -4.95 -1.08 21.29
C PHE A 103 -4.92 -0.10 22.46
N GLN A 104 -4.08 -0.38 23.45
CA GLN A 104 -3.89 0.49 24.61
C GLN A 104 -2.85 1.56 24.31
N LEU A 105 -3.27 2.82 24.25
CA LEU A 105 -2.42 3.98 24.06
C LEU A 105 -2.18 4.67 25.41
N PRO A 106 -0.96 4.63 25.96
CA PRO A 106 -0.60 5.44 27.11
C PRO A 106 -0.65 6.92 26.72
N LEU A 107 -1.33 7.73 27.52
CA LEU A 107 -1.36 9.17 27.32
C LEU A 107 -0.30 9.77 28.22
N ASP A 108 0.72 10.36 27.62
CA ASP A 108 1.70 11.17 28.33
C ASP A 108 0.95 12.36 28.98
N ASN A 109 1.49 12.91 30.07
CA ASN A 109 0.98 14.16 30.66
C ASN A 109 1.18 15.38 29.72
N SER A 110 1.48 15.13 28.45
CA SER A 110 1.63 16.14 27.42
C SER A 110 0.28 16.54 26.84
N GLN A 111 0.16 17.79 26.42
CA GLN A 111 -1.04 18.30 25.77
C GLN A 111 -1.38 17.52 24.49
N ARG A 112 -0.37 16.91 23.83
CA ARG A 112 -0.50 16.26 22.53
C ARG A 112 0.24 14.93 22.52
N THR A 113 -0.51 13.82 22.34
CA THR A 113 0.04 12.47 22.16
C THR A 113 0.03 12.12 20.69
N LYS A 114 1.20 11.83 20.11
CA LYS A 114 1.35 11.32 18.74
C LYS A 114 1.38 9.80 18.76
N PHE A 115 0.70 9.17 17.81
CA PHE A 115 0.79 7.74 17.52
C PHE A 115 0.61 7.50 16.02
N TRP A 116 0.81 6.25 15.58
CA TRP A 116 0.77 5.91 14.17
C TRP A 116 -0.22 4.77 13.91
N ILE A 117 -0.93 4.88 12.80
CA ILE A 117 -1.63 3.76 12.20
C ILE A 117 -0.69 3.18 11.15
N LYS A 118 -0.19 1.96 11.37
CA LYS A 118 0.62 1.22 10.40
C LYS A 118 -0.28 0.29 9.61
N VAL A 119 -0.20 0.37 8.29
CA VAL A 119 -0.79 -0.58 7.35
C VAL A 119 0.35 -1.39 6.75
N PRO A 120 0.59 -2.63 7.19
CA PRO A 120 1.63 -3.49 6.63
C PRO A 120 1.42 -3.71 5.14
N GLU A 121 2.52 -3.86 4.39
CA GLU A 121 2.50 -4.22 2.96
C GLU A 121 1.62 -3.35 2.05
N ALA A 122 1.29 -2.13 2.49
CA ALA A 122 0.41 -1.22 1.76
C ALA A 122 0.89 -0.93 0.33
N LYS A 123 2.22 -0.94 0.08
CA LYS A 123 2.78 -0.71 -1.26
C LYS A 123 2.49 -1.81 -2.27
N VAL A 124 2.30 -3.03 -1.79
CA VAL A 124 2.04 -4.21 -2.64
C VAL A 124 0.58 -4.66 -2.61
N ALA A 125 -0.23 -4.01 -1.79
CA ALA A 125 -1.66 -4.22 -1.74
C ALA A 125 -2.34 -3.81 -3.05
N ALA A 126 -3.57 -4.28 -3.30
CA ALA A 126 -4.39 -3.84 -4.42
C ALA A 126 -4.52 -2.32 -4.44
N SER A 127 -4.43 -1.73 -5.63
CA SER A 127 -4.60 -0.29 -5.79
C SER A 127 -6.01 0.14 -5.42
N GLY A 128 -6.15 1.32 -4.82
CA GLY A 128 -7.48 1.83 -4.47
C GLY A 128 -7.48 2.79 -3.28
N ASN A 129 -8.69 3.19 -2.90
CA ASN A 129 -8.94 4.04 -1.75
C ASN A 129 -9.46 3.19 -0.59
N TYR A 130 -8.68 3.07 0.45
CA TYR A 130 -9.02 2.36 1.67
C TYR A 130 -9.51 3.34 2.73
N ASN A 131 -10.59 3.01 3.39
CA ASN A 131 -11.23 3.85 4.39
C ASN A 131 -11.40 3.08 5.71
N GLY A 132 -11.36 3.82 6.81
CA GLY A 132 -11.65 3.30 8.14
C GLY A 132 -12.15 4.39 9.07
N LEU A 133 -12.77 3.96 10.15
CA LEU A 133 -13.18 4.81 11.25
C LEU A 133 -12.31 4.51 12.46
N LEU A 134 -11.40 5.43 12.78
CA LEU A 134 -10.63 5.37 14.02
C LEU A 134 -11.54 5.78 15.17
N GLU A 135 -11.69 4.89 16.12
CA GLU A 135 -12.33 5.18 17.42
C GLU A 135 -11.24 5.28 18.49
N ALA A 136 -11.30 6.33 19.29
CA ALA A 136 -10.50 6.44 20.50
C ALA A 136 -11.45 6.66 21.70
N THR A 137 -11.26 5.86 22.76
CA THR A 137 -12.03 5.95 23.99
C THR A 137 -11.08 6.27 25.15
N ILE A 138 -11.30 7.38 25.84
CA ILE A 138 -10.54 7.76 27.02
C ILE A 138 -11.36 7.43 28.28
N SER A 139 -10.71 6.80 29.26
CA SER A 139 -11.28 6.52 30.57
C SER A 139 -10.92 7.66 31.55
N LEU A 140 -11.91 8.39 32.00
CA LEU A 140 -11.79 9.49 32.94
C LEU A 140 -12.46 9.07 34.27
N GLY A 141 -11.72 8.35 35.11
CA GLY A 141 -12.28 7.71 36.30
C GLY A 141 -13.32 6.65 35.91
N LYS A 142 -14.55 6.80 36.39
CA LYS A 142 -15.66 5.90 36.04
C LYS A 142 -16.34 6.20 34.70
N LYS A 143 -16.05 7.37 34.10
CA LYS A 143 -16.66 7.80 32.85
C LYS A 143 -15.78 7.46 31.65
N GLN A 144 -16.38 7.02 30.56
CA GLN A 144 -15.73 6.81 29.28
C GLN A 144 -16.25 7.80 28.27
N LYS A 145 -15.36 8.39 27.48
CA LYS A 145 -15.71 9.30 26.37
C LYS A 145 -15.02 8.82 25.09
N SER A 146 -15.81 8.61 24.03
CA SER A 146 -15.30 8.19 22.72
C SER A 146 -15.33 9.32 21.72
N LYS A 147 -14.40 9.32 20.79
CA LYS A 147 -14.38 10.14 19.58
C LYS A 147 -13.94 9.31 18.39
N ASN A 148 -14.48 9.71 17.23
CA ASN A 148 -14.20 9.05 15.96
C ASN A 148 -13.53 10.01 14.98
N ALA A 149 -12.60 9.48 14.17
CA ALA A 149 -11.98 10.20 13.08
C ALA A 149 -11.88 9.31 11.84
N LYS A 150 -12.12 9.86 10.64
CA LYS A 150 -12.01 9.11 9.38
C LYS A 150 -10.55 8.92 9.01
N VAL A 151 -10.15 7.69 8.76
CA VAL A 151 -8.84 7.30 8.21
C VAL A 151 -9.02 7.05 6.72
N LYS A 152 -8.11 7.57 5.89
CA LYS A 152 -8.07 7.33 4.44
C LYS A 152 -6.65 7.02 4.03
N LEU A 153 -6.48 5.97 3.24
CA LEU A 153 -5.22 5.58 2.61
C LEU A 153 -5.47 5.37 1.12
N LYS A 154 -4.72 6.08 0.28
CA LYS A 154 -4.68 5.81 -1.16
C LYS A 154 -3.48 4.94 -1.46
N VAL A 155 -3.72 3.72 -1.96
CA VAL A 155 -2.68 2.84 -2.52
C VAL A 155 -2.59 3.13 -4.01
N PRO A 156 -1.46 3.67 -4.50
CA PRO A 156 -1.32 4.00 -5.91
C PRO A 156 -1.26 2.73 -6.76
N ALA A 157 -1.84 2.79 -7.96
CA ALA A 157 -1.64 1.76 -8.96
C ALA A 157 -0.20 1.83 -9.50
N PHE A 158 0.44 0.68 -9.65
CA PHE A 158 1.75 0.60 -10.30
C PHE A 158 1.78 -0.56 -11.31
N VAL A 159 2.67 -0.46 -12.26
CA VAL A 159 3.02 -1.53 -13.18
C VAL A 159 4.51 -1.48 -13.49
N ALA A 160 5.14 -2.65 -13.53
CA ALA A 160 6.50 -2.83 -14.01
C ALA A 160 6.52 -3.91 -15.09
N PHE A 161 7.26 -3.66 -16.18
CA PHE A 161 7.47 -4.60 -17.26
C PHE A 161 8.97 -4.74 -17.48
N ASN A 162 9.51 -5.92 -17.17
CA ASN A 162 10.94 -6.19 -17.18
C ASN A 162 11.24 -7.49 -17.92
N SER A 163 12.44 -7.60 -18.50
CA SER A 163 12.94 -8.89 -18.96
C SER A 163 13.17 -9.82 -17.77
N VAL A 164 12.93 -11.11 -17.99
CA VAL A 164 13.36 -12.14 -17.06
C VAL A 164 14.90 -12.09 -16.94
N PRO A 165 15.48 -12.25 -15.74
CA PRO A 165 16.94 -12.32 -15.58
C PRO A 165 17.54 -13.40 -16.50
N ASN A 166 18.65 -13.06 -17.16
CA ASN A 166 19.36 -13.94 -18.11
C ASN A 166 18.51 -14.39 -19.32
N ALA A 167 17.52 -13.61 -19.73
CA ALA A 167 16.78 -13.88 -20.95
C ALA A 167 17.76 -13.98 -22.14
N PRO A 168 17.80 -15.10 -22.86
CA PRO A 168 18.72 -15.27 -23.96
C PRO A 168 18.43 -14.25 -25.06
N ASN A 169 19.49 -13.79 -25.72
CA ASN A 169 19.41 -12.87 -26.86
C ASN A 169 18.79 -11.49 -26.57
N LEU A 170 18.50 -11.16 -25.29
CA LEU A 170 17.90 -9.89 -24.90
C LEU A 170 18.92 -9.03 -24.15
N GLN A 171 19.29 -7.89 -24.72
CA GLN A 171 20.18 -6.92 -24.09
C GLN A 171 19.38 -5.65 -23.74
N ARG A 172 19.56 -5.16 -22.52
CA ARG A 172 18.97 -3.87 -22.10
C ARG A 172 19.63 -2.72 -22.88
N SER A 173 18.80 -1.84 -23.44
CA SER A 173 19.23 -0.67 -24.20
C SER A 173 18.56 0.59 -23.60
N GLY A 174 19.31 1.32 -22.79
CA GLY A 174 18.78 2.47 -22.06
C GLY A 174 17.84 2.10 -20.90
N ASN A 175 16.99 3.05 -20.50
CA ASN A 175 16.14 2.91 -19.32
C ASN A 175 14.86 2.08 -19.57
N SER A 176 14.36 2.06 -20.80
CA SER A 176 13.07 1.43 -21.13
C SER A 176 13.11 0.62 -22.43
N GLY A 177 14.27 0.34 -22.97
CA GLY A 177 14.45 -0.40 -24.20
C GLY A 177 15.17 -1.72 -24.01
N TYR A 178 14.89 -2.65 -24.91
CA TYR A 178 15.60 -3.92 -25.04
C TYR A 178 15.96 -4.13 -26.52
N ARG A 179 17.11 -4.73 -26.75
CA ARG A 179 17.52 -5.20 -28.09
C ARG A 179 17.42 -6.71 -28.08
N PHE A 180 16.54 -7.24 -28.93
CA PHE A 180 16.40 -8.66 -29.17
C PHE A 180 17.32 -9.05 -30.32
N GLN A 181 18.39 -9.78 -30.04
CA GLN A 181 19.38 -10.19 -31.03
C GLN A 181 19.03 -11.57 -31.56
N LEU A 182 18.71 -11.64 -32.84
CA LEU A 182 18.35 -12.90 -33.50
C LEU A 182 19.58 -13.69 -33.98
N GLY A 183 20.78 -13.06 -34.02
CA GLY A 183 22.01 -13.69 -34.54
C GLY A 183 21.94 -13.91 -36.05
N ASP A 184 22.46 -15.03 -36.50
CA ASP A 184 22.34 -15.47 -37.89
C ASP A 184 20.92 -15.89 -38.17
N LEU A 185 20.35 -15.33 -39.22
CA LEU A 185 18.94 -15.54 -39.58
C LEU A 185 18.78 -16.86 -40.32
N GLU A 186 17.76 -17.63 -39.95
CA GLU A 186 17.41 -18.91 -40.57
C GLU A 186 15.92 -18.90 -40.92
N SER A 187 15.57 -19.45 -42.13
CA SER A 187 14.17 -19.57 -42.55
C SER A 187 13.35 -20.35 -41.52
N ASN A 188 12.16 -19.84 -41.20
CA ASN A 188 11.19 -20.45 -40.31
C ASN A 188 11.65 -20.66 -38.87
N ARG A 189 12.78 -20.09 -38.47
CA ARG A 189 13.29 -20.17 -37.07
C ARG A 189 12.48 -19.26 -36.15
N THR A 190 12.14 -19.79 -34.98
CA THR A 190 11.46 -19.05 -33.92
C THR A 190 12.47 -18.65 -32.84
N TYR A 191 12.45 -17.38 -32.50
CA TYR A 191 13.22 -16.77 -31.41
C TYR A 191 12.24 -16.34 -30.32
N ARG A 192 12.55 -16.66 -29.06
CA ARG A 192 11.71 -16.37 -27.90
C ARG A 192 12.47 -15.60 -26.84
N SER A 193 11.78 -14.68 -26.21
CA SER A 193 12.20 -14.00 -24.98
C SER A 193 11.02 -13.83 -24.06
N ASP A 194 11.28 -13.99 -22.75
CA ASP A 194 10.23 -13.90 -21.74
C ASP A 194 10.38 -12.60 -20.94
N PHE A 195 9.25 -12.00 -20.61
CA PHE A 195 9.13 -10.80 -19.80
C PHE A 195 8.26 -11.07 -18.59
N ASP A 196 8.52 -10.32 -17.51
CA ASP A 196 7.69 -10.27 -16.31
C ASP A 196 6.87 -8.98 -16.32
N LEU A 197 5.57 -9.12 -16.23
CA LEU A 197 4.63 -8.04 -15.95
C LEU A 197 4.22 -8.12 -14.49
N LEU A 198 4.48 -7.07 -13.71
CA LEU A 198 4.17 -6.98 -12.29
C LEU A 198 3.24 -5.81 -12.05
N SER A 199 2.10 -6.02 -11.38
CA SER A 199 1.17 -4.92 -11.05
C SER A 199 0.30 -5.25 -9.84
N ASN A 200 -0.17 -4.21 -9.14
CA ASN A 200 -1.18 -4.27 -8.09
C ASN A 200 -2.57 -3.76 -8.56
N SER A 201 -2.75 -3.64 -9.85
CA SER A 201 -4.00 -3.18 -10.48
C SER A 201 -4.20 -3.87 -11.83
N ASN A 202 -5.34 -3.65 -12.47
CA ASN A 202 -5.53 -4.03 -13.84
C ASN A 202 -4.47 -3.38 -14.74
N VAL A 203 -4.06 -4.06 -15.80
CA VAL A 203 -3.07 -3.55 -16.73
C VAL A 203 -3.62 -3.61 -18.16
N ARG A 204 -3.45 -2.51 -18.87
CA ARG A 204 -3.60 -2.46 -20.32
C ARG A 204 -2.22 -2.42 -20.95
N LEU A 205 -1.98 -3.32 -21.88
CA LEU A 205 -0.74 -3.44 -22.63
C LEU A 205 -1.04 -3.33 -24.11
N VAL A 206 -0.30 -2.51 -24.84
CA VAL A 206 -0.45 -2.32 -26.28
C VAL A 206 0.87 -2.65 -26.95
N VAL A 207 0.86 -3.63 -27.84
CA VAL A 207 2.02 -4.03 -28.66
C VAL A 207 1.83 -3.50 -30.07
N LYS A 208 2.87 -2.86 -30.62
CA LYS A 208 2.88 -2.32 -31.99
C LYS A 208 4.18 -2.72 -32.68
N GLN A 209 4.08 -3.18 -33.90
CA GLN A 209 5.21 -3.33 -34.84
C GLN A 209 5.36 -2.04 -35.65
N LYS A 210 6.59 -1.59 -35.86
CA LYS A 210 6.84 -0.39 -36.68
C LYS A 210 6.64 -0.68 -38.18
N TYR A 211 7.17 -1.82 -38.65
CA TYR A 211 7.10 -2.19 -40.04
C TYR A 211 6.35 -3.51 -40.24
N GLY A 212 6.40 -4.46 -39.30
CA GLY A 212 5.84 -5.80 -39.43
C GLY A 212 6.72 -6.74 -40.27
N GLU A 213 7.91 -6.29 -40.62
CA GLU A 213 8.94 -7.00 -41.36
C GLU A 213 10.33 -6.49 -40.92
N LEU A 214 11.36 -7.30 -41.01
CA LEU A 214 12.72 -6.85 -40.75
C LEU A 214 13.22 -6.12 -42.00
N LYS A 215 13.63 -4.87 -41.88
CA LYS A 215 14.20 -4.06 -42.97
C LYS A 215 15.73 -4.04 -42.90
N GLN A 216 16.35 -4.21 -44.07
CA GLN A 216 17.79 -4.07 -44.20
C GLN A 216 18.21 -2.62 -43.95
N LYS A 217 19.27 -2.38 -43.21
CA LYS A 217 19.68 -1.03 -42.81
C LYS A 217 20.18 -0.17 -43.99
N SER A 218 20.91 -0.79 -44.93
CA SER A 218 21.47 -0.12 -46.09
C SER A 218 20.45 0.05 -47.22
N GLU A 219 19.57 -0.91 -47.40
CA GLU A 219 18.58 -0.96 -48.45
C GLU A 219 17.20 -1.29 -47.86
N PRO A 220 16.41 -0.30 -47.36
CA PRO A 220 15.14 -0.54 -46.66
C PRO A 220 14.04 -1.21 -47.47
N ASN A 221 14.18 -1.29 -48.78
CA ASN A 221 13.27 -2.01 -49.66
C ASN A 221 13.50 -3.53 -49.63
N ILE A 222 14.63 -3.98 -49.09
CA ILE A 222 14.90 -5.39 -48.91
C ILE A 222 14.42 -5.77 -47.50
N THR A 223 13.48 -6.71 -47.48
CA THR A 223 12.78 -7.06 -46.22
C THR A 223 12.78 -8.56 -45.99
N ILE A 224 12.66 -8.98 -44.75
CA ILE A 224 12.41 -10.35 -44.33
C ILE A 224 11.11 -10.37 -43.56
N PRO A 225 10.10 -11.12 -44.02
CA PRO A 225 8.85 -11.23 -43.28
C PRO A 225 9.03 -11.99 -41.99
N TYR A 226 8.28 -11.61 -40.96
CA TYR A 226 8.23 -12.37 -39.73
C TYR A 226 6.82 -12.35 -39.12
N THR A 227 6.55 -13.36 -38.30
CA THR A 227 5.34 -13.43 -37.48
C THR A 227 5.71 -13.08 -36.04
N LEU A 228 4.96 -12.15 -35.44
CA LEU A 228 5.10 -11.78 -34.03
C LEU A 228 3.98 -12.41 -33.22
N ARG A 229 4.34 -13.14 -32.17
CA ARG A 229 3.41 -13.53 -31.10
C ARG A 229 3.81 -12.86 -29.80
N PHE A 230 2.83 -12.36 -29.08
CA PHE A 230 3.00 -11.78 -27.77
C PHE A 230 1.94 -12.36 -26.83
N ASN A 231 2.35 -12.86 -25.67
CA ASN A 231 1.48 -13.60 -24.76
C ASN A 231 0.71 -14.72 -25.49
N ASN A 232 1.40 -15.49 -26.34
CA ASN A 232 0.91 -16.58 -27.18
C ASN A 232 -0.12 -16.18 -28.28
N ALA A 233 -0.47 -14.91 -28.39
CA ALA A 233 -1.41 -14.43 -29.41
C ALA A 233 -0.69 -13.70 -30.55
N LEU A 234 -1.20 -13.86 -31.78
CA LEU A 234 -0.68 -13.22 -32.98
C LEU A 234 -0.85 -11.69 -32.89
N VAL A 235 0.19 -10.95 -33.26
CA VAL A 235 0.16 -9.49 -33.37
C VAL A 235 0.17 -9.10 -34.85
N ASN A 236 -0.96 -8.65 -35.36
CA ASN A 236 -1.08 -8.09 -36.69
C ASN A 236 -0.95 -6.57 -36.62
N GLN A 237 0.28 -6.06 -36.81
CA GLN A 237 0.68 -4.65 -36.65
C GLN A 237 0.44 -4.07 -35.25
N LYS A 238 -0.74 -4.26 -34.65
CA LYS A 238 -1.11 -3.79 -33.32
C LYS A 238 -2.02 -4.79 -32.62
N ALA A 239 -1.74 -5.02 -31.33
CA ALA A 239 -2.60 -5.82 -30.47
C ALA A 239 -2.77 -5.14 -29.09
N VAL A 240 -3.89 -5.38 -28.42
CA VAL A 240 -4.21 -4.87 -27.09
C VAL A 240 -4.50 -6.05 -26.17
N TYR A 241 -3.84 -6.06 -25.02
CA TYR A 241 -4.01 -7.08 -23.99
C TYR A 241 -4.49 -6.42 -22.70
N THR A 242 -5.36 -7.10 -21.97
CA THR A 242 -5.81 -6.69 -20.64
C THR A 242 -5.52 -7.80 -19.66
N PHE A 243 -4.86 -7.45 -18.56
CA PHE A 243 -4.57 -8.33 -17.44
C PHE A 243 -5.37 -7.84 -16.25
N SER A 244 -6.27 -8.68 -15.74
CA SER A 244 -7.11 -8.33 -14.58
C SER A 244 -6.41 -8.69 -13.30
N ASN A 245 -6.41 -7.75 -12.35
CA ASN A 245 -5.91 -7.95 -11.00
C ASN A 245 -6.72 -7.12 -9.99
N ASN A 246 -7.50 -7.81 -9.18
CA ASN A 246 -8.29 -7.23 -8.09
C ASN A 246 -7.69 -7.50 -6.71
N GLU A 247 -6.49 -8.09 -6.67
CA GLU A 247 -5.81 -8.52 -5.46
C GLU A 247 -4.51 -7.72 -5.24
N SER A 248 -3.70 -8.18 -4.32
CA SER A 248 -2.34 -7.68 -4.11
C SER A 248 -1.49 -7.82 -5.38
N THR A 249 -0.27 -7.35 -5.33
CA THR A 249 0.67 -7.42 -6.45
C THR A 249 0.76 -8.82 -7.05
N ARG A 250 0.52 -8.91 -8.35
CA ARG A 250 0.57 -10.14 -9.14
C ARG A 250 1.64 -10.05 -10.22
N ARG A 251 2.24 -11.19 -10.54
CA ARG A 251 3.20 -11.36 -11.63
C ARG A 251 2.58 -12.22 -12.73
N TRP A 252 2.79 -11.83 -13.98
CA TRP A 252 2.47 -12.62 -15.16
C TRP A 252 3.73 -12.77 -16.01
N GLY A 253 4.02 -14.01 -16.43
CA GLY A 253 5.02 -14.28 -17.46
C GLY A 253 4.43 -13.95 -18.83
N VAL A 254 5.11 -13.14 -19.63
CA VAL A 254 4.63 -12.68 -20.94
C VAL A 254 5.68 -13.03 -21.99
N PRO A 255 5.49 -14.11 -22.76
CA PRO A 255 6.40 -14.48 -23.82
C PRO A 255 6.24 -13.57 -25.05
N LEU A 256 7.37 -13.25 -25.67
CA LEU A 256 7.48 -12.63 -26.98
C LEU A 256 8.20 -13.60 -27.92
N GLU A 257 7.58 -13.94 -29.03
CA GLU A 257 8.11 -14.86 -30.02
C GLU A 257 8.13 -14.18 -31.40
N VAL A 258 9.26 -14.30 -32.09
CA VAL A 258 9.47 -13.84 -33.45
C VAL A 258 9.81 -15.06 -34.30
N THR A 259 8.94 -15.42 -35.25
CA THR A 259 9.19 -16.50 -36.22
C THR A 259 9.49 -15.88 -37.59
N LEU A 260 10.68 -16.09 -38.11
CA LEU A 260 11.09 -15.61 -39.41
C LEU A 260 10.30 -16.35 -40.49
N GLY A 261 9.99 -15.65 -41.58
CA GLY A 261 9.51 -16.27 -42.81
C GLY A 261 10.66 -16.86 -43.63
N ASN A 262 10.41 -17.08 -44.94
CA ASN A 262 11.46 -17.51 -45.86
C ASN A 262 12.49 -16.39 -46.09
N ILE A 263 13.77 -16.72 -46.01
CA ILE A 263 14.89 -15.80 -46.19
C ILE A 263 15.75 -16.12 -47.42
N ASP A 264 15.36 -17.08 -48.26
CA ASP A 264 16.17 -17.55 -49.42
C ASP A 264 16.54 -16.42 -50.38
N PHE A 265 15.71 -15.37 -50.45
CA PHE A 265 15.95 -14.21 -51.29
C PHE A 265 16.54 -13.00 -50.54
N ALA A 266 16.86 -13.17 -49.24
CA ALA A 266 17.44 -12.09 -48.44
C ALA A 266 18.91 -11.86 -48.82
N ARG A 267 19.30 -10.59 -49.00
CA ARG A 267 20.70 -10.24 -49.24
C ARG A 267 21.45 -10.22 -47.89
N ALA A 268 22.76 -10.48 -47.97
CA ALA A 268 23.62 -10.31 -46.78
C ALA A 268 23.52 -8.87 -46.23
N GLY A 269 23.41 -8.71 -44.91
CA GLY A 269 23.30 -7.40 -44.29
C GLY A 269 22.69 -7.42 -42.89
N LYS A 270 22.52 -6.23 -42.30
CA LYS A 270 21.90 -6.05 -40.98
C LYS A 270 20.44 -5.69 -41.15
N TYR A 271 19.56 -6.49 -40.57
CA TYR A 271 18.11 -6.30 -40.61
C TYR A 271 17.60 -5.86 -39.24
N GLN A 272 16.52 -5.06 -39.20
CA GLN A 272 15.90 -4.60 -37.97
C GLN A 272 14.43 -4.23 -38.14
N ASP A 273 13.66 -4.40 -37.09
CA ASP A 273 12.36 -3.75 -36.83
C ASP A 273 12.30 -3.22 -35.41
N THR A 274 11.27 -2.46 -35.06
CA THR A 274 11.01 -1.95 -33.73
C THR A 274 9.63 -2.41 -33.27
N ILE A 275 9.61 -3.12 -32.14
CA ILE A 275 8.40 -3.50 -31.43
C ILE A 275 8.24 -2.58 -30.25
N THR A 276 7.13 -1.86 -30.18
CA THR A 276 6.81 -0.97 -29.05
C THR A 276 5.80 -1.66 -28.15
N VAL A 277 6.10 -1.73 -26.86
CA VAL A 277 5.21 -2.25 -25.82
C VAL A 277 4.87 -1.10 -24.87
N GLU A 278 3.63 -0.61 -24.95
CA GLU A 278 3.11 0.43 -24.06
C GLU A 278 2.37 -0.25 -22.91
N VAL A 279 2.74 0.05 -21.69
CA VAL A 279 2.17 -0.58 -20.48
C VAL A 279 1.55 0.48 -19.59
N LYS A 280 0.27 0.29 -19.21
CA LYS A 280 -0.47 1.23 -18.37
C LYS A 280 -1.22 0.49 -17.25
N ALA A 281 -0.97 0.89 -16.01
CA ALA A 281 -1.79 0.49 -14.88
C ALA A 281 -3.16 1.17 -14.95
N MET A 282 -4.22 0.43 -14.67
CA MET A 282 -5.61 0.91 -14.63
C MET A 282 -6.12 0.71 -13.20
N PRO A 283 -6.31 1.80 -12.42
CA PRO A 283 -6.81 1.69 -11.04
C PRO A 283 -8.28 1.26 -10.98
#